data_cdaa43e20ba1dc8dfd510deb527c3e57
#
_entry.id   cdaa43e20ba1dc8dfd510deb527c3e57
#
_cell.length_a   1.000
_cell.length_b   1.000
_cell.length_c   1.000
_cell.angle_alpha   90.00
_cell.angle_beta   90.00
_cell.angle_gamma   90.00
#
_symmetry.space_group_name_H-M   'P 1'
#
loop_
_entity.id
_entity.type
_entity.pdbx_description
1 polymer ?
#
loop_
_entity_poly.entity_id
_entity_poly.type
_entity_poly.pdbx_seq_one_letter_code
_entity_poly.pdbx_strand_id
1 'polypeptide(L)'
;MQNNYTYDVAMFRDTFETRFTYLNGFMRNVSRFKTRPAMTDPLSGRRWTYEELNIEANRLAHALRASGVGKNDVVMFTLLNSPEFVFCYLAAHKVGAIACPVNYRQGAGEIALVIDDSCPKAFLYDAEFGELSAGALNMCQHKPGAVVMVDYKGGAQVPKGHILYKDYVSGQSEDDPPVDFHPHIYDETTRLYTSGTTSRPKGVPVNNVNEVLSAHDVMMHFPLGPTDRTMNMTPWFHRGGIHSGGPCPTLYAGGEVVILRDFSPKRCLEYAEKYKISFLIGVPTIIAMLARAQERAHADLSALRGIVTMGAPFEKAACERYLQLLTPNIFNGYGTTETFWNTFLRPFDLPDMAGSAGRSCTDDDVRLVALLEDGTHAEPDEMVPRDGMTAGEIIISSPAKSAFCYFNNPEMTAQKFYKGWLYTGDVGTWDENEFVTVSGRKDDMIVSAGENIYPTQIEAVLNEHPKVAESAVIGIPDKLRGEVVAAYVVPSDDSLSVAELKDYCMHSPMLSSYKWPREYHIVNELPHTATGKLMHYKLRQQAQK
;
A
#
# COMPACT_ATOMS: atom_id res chain seq x y z
N MET A 1 34.66 -36.09 -10.09
CA MET A 1 34.26 -35.40 -11.33
C MET A 1 34.64 -33.94 -11.18
N GLN A 2 35.66 -33.47 -11.91
CA GLN A 2 35.97 -32.05 -11.98
C GLN A 2 34.81 -31.40 -12.74
N ASN A 3 34.04 -30.54 -12.06
CA ASN A 3 33.06 -29.69 -12.71
C ASN A 3 33.84 -28.67 -13.56
N ASN A 4 33.95 -28.89 -14.84
CA ASN A 4 34.46 -27.93 -15.81
C ASN A 4 33.39 -26.83 -16.04
N TYR A 5 33.10 -26.04 -15.02
CA TYR A 5 32.35 -24.81 -15.23
C TYR A 5 33.29 -23.80 -15.86
N THR A 6 33.05 -23.50 -17.15
CA THR A 6 33.70 -22.38 -17.86
C THR A 6 33.05 -21.04 -17.51
N TYR A 7 32.18 -21.01 -16.50
CA TYR A 7 31.34 -19.90 -16.09
C TYR A 7 32.06 -19.03 -15.05
N ASP A 8 32.29 -17.76 -15.38
CA ASP A 8 32.90 -16.80 -14.46
C ASP A 8 31.83 -16.25 -13.50
N VAL A 9 31.74 -16.85 -12.33
CA VAL A 9 30.79 -16.47 -11.28
C VAL A 9 31.04 -15.04 -10.78
N ALA A 10 32.30 -14.60 -10.72
CA ALA A 10 32.65 -13.26 -10.25
C ALA A 10 32.16 -12.19 -11.23
N MET A 11 32.42 -12.37 -12.53
CA MET A 11 31.95 -11.48 -13.58
C MET A 11 30.41 -11.46 -13.65
N PHE A 12 29.76 -12.62 -13.56
CA PHE A 12 28.30 -12.68 -13.50
C PHE A 12 27.74 -11.89 -12.32
N ARG A 13 28.30 -12.14 -11.14
CA ARG A 13 27.87 -11.49 -9.91
C ARG A 13 28.04 -9.98 -9.99
N ASP A 14 29.20 -9.50 -10.40
CA ASP A 14 29.46 -8.06 -10.59
C ASP A 14 28.47 -7.45 -11.58
N THR A 15 28.28 -8.08 -12.74
CA THR A 15 27.33 -7.60 -13.75
C THR A 15 25.88 -7.61 -13.23
N PHE A 16 25.47 -8.67 -12.55
CA PHE A 16 24.11 -8.76 -11.99
C PHE A 16 23.91 -7.72 -10.90
N GLU A 17 24.81 -7.62 -9.94
CA GLU A 17 24.68 -6.73 -8.78
C GLU A 17 24.70 -5.25 -9.16
N THR A 18 25.34 -4.88 -10.28
CA THR A 18 25.43 -3.47 -10.72
C THR A 18 24.44 -3.07 -11.81
N ARG A 19 23.86 -4.03 -12.55
CA ARG A 19 22.99 -3.72 -13.71
C ARG A 19 21.56 -4.16 -13.55
N PHE A 20 21.24 -5.03 -12.61
CA PHE A 20 19.86 -5.48 -12.35
C PHE A 20 19.14 -4.48 -11.43
N THR A 21 18.96 -3.25 -11.90
CA THR A 21 18.35 -2.16 -11.15
C THR A 21 17.05 -1.70 -11.81
N TYR A 22 16.16 -1.10 -11.01
CA TYR A 22 14.89 -0.56 -11.50
C TYR A 22 15.12 0.50 -12.60
N LEU A 23 16.04 1.44 -12.36
CA LEU A 23 16.36 2.49 -13.32
C LEU A 23 16.80 1.93 -14.68
N ASN A 24 17.65 0.90 -14.68
CA ASN A 24 18.08 0.26 -15.92
C ASN A 24 16.92 -0.38 -16.69
N GLY A 25 15.95 -0.98 -15.98
CA GLY A 25 14.73 -1.50 -16.59
C GLY A 25 13.89 -0.40 -17.24
N PHE A 26 13.68 0.71 -16.52
CA PHE A 26 12.99 1.88 -17.04
C PHE A 26 13.71 2.48 -18.27
N MET A 27 15.02 2.68 -18.20
CA MET A 27 15.81 3.24 -19.31
C MET A 27 15.79 2.37 -20.59
N ARG A 28 15.69 1.04 -20.44
CA ARG A 28 15.44 0.16 -21.60
C ARG A 28 14.08 0.43 -22.23
N ASN A 29 13.05 0.78 -21.44
CA ASN A 29 11.74 1.16 -21.97
C ASN A 29 11.78 2.54 -22.62
N VAL A 30 12.53 3.51 -22.07
CA VAL A 30 12.81 4.80 -22.74
C VAL A 30 13.39 4.58 -24.14
N SER A 31 14.35 3.69 -24.25
CA SER A 31 14.98 3.38 -25.55
C SER A 31 14.03 2.67 -26.52
N ARG A 32 13.39 1.56 -26.10
CA ARG A 32 12.59 0.71 -27.01
C ARG A 32 11.17 1.22 -27.26
N PHE A 33 10.64 2.05 -26.37
CA PHE A 33 9.27 2.59 -26.45
C PHE A 33 9.24 4.12 -26.49
N LYS A 34 10.30 4.73 -27.00
CA LYS A 34 10.58 6.16 -27.00
C LYS A 34 9.33 7.05 -27.20
N THR A 35 8.56 6.80 -28.24
CA THR A 35 7.38 7.59 -28.66
C THR A 35 6.06 7.05 -28.13
N ARG A 36 6.07 5.96 -27.35
CA ARG A 36 4.84 5.43 -26.77
C ARG A 36 4.46 6.21 -25.52
N PRO A 37 3.14 6.34 -25.23
CA PRO A 37 2.69 6.92 -23.99
C PRO A 37 3.20 6.13 -22.78
N ALA A 38 3.77 6.85 -21.82
CA ALA A 38 4.19 6.35 -20.52
C ALA A 38 3.22 6.81 -19.42
N MET A 39 2.69 8.03 -19.56
CA MET A 39 1.84 8.63 -18.53
C MET A 39 0.84 9.60 -19.15
N THR A 40 -0.38 9.59 -18.64
CA THR A 40 -1.45 10.54 -19.00
C THR A 40 -2.03 11.15 -17.73
N ASP A 41 -2.14 12.47 -17.71
CA ASP A 41 -2.86 13.23 -16.70
C ASP A 41 -4.19 13.74 -17.27
N PRO A 42 -5.31 13.12 -16.92
CA PRO A 42 -6.62 13.51 -17.45
C PRO A 42 -7.10 14.90 -17.06
N LEU A 43 -6.64 15.43 -15.91
CA LEU A 43 -7.05 16.74 -15.42
C LEU A 43 -6.41 17.89 -16.20
N SER A 44 -5.10 17.81 -16.46
CA SER A 44 -4.40 18.80 -17.30
C SER A 44 -4.54 18.52 -18.80
N GLY A 45 -4.96 17.31 -19.16
CA GLY A 45 -4.99 16.84 -20.54
C GLY A 45 -3.63 16.53 -21.14
N ARG A 46 -2.54 16.64 -20.36
CA ARG A 46 -1.17 16.33 -20.83
C ARG A 46 -0.92 14.83 -20.86
N ARG A 47 -0.10 14.45 -21.80
CA ARG A 47 0.38 13.09 -21.99
C ARG A 47 1.87 13.13 -22.23
N TRP A 48 2.61 12.21 -21.63
CA TRP A 48 4.04 12.07 -21.81
C TRP A 48 4.36 10.74 -22.47
N THR A 49 5.19 10.78 -23.48
CA THR A 49 5.88 9.60 -24.00
C THR A 49 6.97 9.16 -23.01
N TYR A 50 7.55 7.98 -23.22
CA TYR A 50 8.69 7.54 -22.42
C TYR A 50 9.87 8.49 -22.49
N GLU A 51 10.15 9.08 -23.68
CA GLU A 51 11.19 10.09 -23.85
C GLU A 51 10.88 11.38 -23.08
N GLU A 52 9.66 11.92 -23.22
CA GLU A 52 9.26 13.15 -22.53
C GLU A 52 9.23 12.96 -21.02
N LEU A 53 8.78 11.79 -20.53
CA LEU A 53 8.83 11.45 -19.11
C LEU A 53 10.29 11.41 -18.61
N ASN A 54 11.20 10.83 -19.40
CA ASN A 54 12.63 10.80 -19.07
C ASN A 54 13.23 12.21 -19.00
N ILE A 55 12.87 13.09 -19.94
CA ILE A 55 13.30 14.50 -19.97
C ILE A 55 12.87 15.23 -18.69
N GLU A 56 11.60 15.10 -18.28
CA GLU A 56 11.13 15.76 -17.05
C GLU A 56 11.86 15.22 -15.80
N ALA A 57 12.11 13.91 -15.76
CA ALA A 57 12.89 13.32 -14.68
C ALA A 57 14.35 13.79 -14.70
N ASN A 58 14.95 14.00 -15.89
CA ASN A 58 16.30 14.54 -16.05
C ASN A 58 16.41 15.97 -15.52
N ARG A 59 15.50 16.85 -15.93
CA ARG A 59 15.46 18.24 -15.43
C ARG A 59 15.42 18.30 -13.90
N LEU A 60 14.54 17.49 -13.29
CA LEU A 60 14.47 17.42 -11.81
C LEU A 60 15.75 16.82 -11.21
N ALA A 61 16.32 15.78 -11.82
CA ALA A 61 17.55 15.16 -11.36
C ALA A 61 18.73 16.16 -11.35
N HIS A 62 18.85 16.99 -12.40
CA HIS A 62 19.86 18.06 -12.45
C HIS A 62 19.60 19.14 -11.38
N ALA A 63 18.36 19.55 -11.15
CA ALA A 63 18.01 20.50 -10.10
C ALA A 63 18.34 19.96 -8.69
N LEU A 64 18.05 18.68 -8.44
CA LEU A 64 18.41 18.00 -7.19
C LEU A 64 19.92 17.97 -6.98
N ARG A 65 20.70 17.60 -8.02
CA ARG A 65 22.18 17.64 -7.96
C ARG A 65 22.71 19.05 -7.71
N ALA A 66 22.16 20.05 -8.36
CA ALA A 66 22.54 21.46 -8.12
C ALA A 66 22.26 21.90 -6.67
N SER A 67 21.29 21.27 -6.00
CA SER A 67 20.99 21.45 -4.58
C SER A 67 21.82 20.53 -3.66
N GLY A 68 22.81 19.82 -4.20
CA GLY A 68 23.72 18.94 -3.45
C GLY A 68 23.16 17.58 -3.10
N VAL A 69 22.08 17.14 -3.75
CA VAL A 69 21.52 15.79 -3.59
C VAL A 69 22.35 14.80 -4.39
N GLY A 70 22.76 13.70 -3.76
CA GLY A 70 23.51 12.61 -4.37
C GLY A 70 23.16 11.25 -3.79
N LYS A 71 24.04 10.26 -3.99
CA LYS A 71 23.81 8.87 -3.55
C LYS A 71 23.50 8.80 -2.05
N ASN A 72 22.48 8.03 -1.70
CA ASN A 72 21.96 7.79 -0.35
C ASN A 72 21.33 9.00 0.35
N ASP A 73 21.28 10.16 -0.28
CA ASP A 73 20.51 11.29 0.24
C ASP A 73 19.01 11.06 0.05
N VAL A 74 18.20 11.64 0.92
CA VAL A 74 16.75 11.47 0.85
C VAL A 74 16.10 12.64 0.11
N VAL A 75 15.26 12.32 -0.86
CA VAL A 75 14.31 13.24 -1.50
C VAL A 75 12.92 12.91 -0.98
N MET A 76 12.45 13.69 -0.01
CA MET A 76 11.13 13.54 0.60
C MET A 76 10.08 14.31 -0.20
N PHE A 77 8.88 13.73 -0.33
CA PHE A 77 7.78 14.46 -0.96
C PHE A 77 6.41 14.09 -0.42
N THR A 78 5.57 15.12 -0.22
CA THR A 78 4.15 15.02 0.16
C THR A 78 3.29 15.50 -1.00
N LEU A 79 3.09 14.63 -1.98
CA LEU A 79 2.38 14.92 -3.22
C LEU A 79 1.14 14.03 -3.36
N LEU A 80 0.09 14.58 -3.96
CA LEU A 80 -0.99 13.77 -4.50
C LEU A 80 -0.49 12.94 -5.69
N ASN A 81 -1.31 11.99 -6.15
CA ASN A 81 -1.03 11.31 -7.41
C ASN A 81 -0.95 12.35 -8.53
N SER A 82 0.22 12.60 -9.03
CA SER A 82 0.50 13.67 -10.00
C SER A 82 1.70 13.34 -10.87
N PRO A 83 1.91 14.04 -11.99
CA PRO A 83 3.12 13.87 -12.80
C PRO A 83 4.39 14.09 -11.99
N GLU A 84 4.40 15.10 -11.13
CA GLU A 84 5.56 15.47 -10.32
C GLU A 84 5.93 14.37 -9.31
N PHE A 85 4.96 13.57 -8.84
CA PHE A 85 5.25 12.39 -8.02
C PHE A 85 6.15 11.41 -8.79
N VAL A 86 5.81 11.13 -10.05
CA VAL A 86 6.59 10.23 -10.91
C VAL A 86 7.95 10.83 -11.24
N PHE A 87 8.00 12.15 -11.50
CA PHE A 87 9.26 12.84 -11.74
C PHE A 87 10.18 12.77 -10.52
N CYS A 88 9.67 12.97 -9.29
CA CYS A 88 10.42 12.84 -8.04
C CYS A 88 10.97 11.42 -7.87
N TYR A 89 10.13 10.42 -8.08
CA TYR A 89 10.52 9.02 -7.97
C TYR A 89 11.67 8.67 -8.94
N LEU A 90 11.52 8.99 -10.22
CA LEU A 90 12.53 8.68 -11.23
C LEU A 90 13.80 9.54 -11.06
N ALA A 91 13.66 10.82 -10.73
CA ALA A 91 14.81 11.71 -10.52
C ALA A 91 15.67 11.27 -9.34
N ALA A 92 15.05 10.84 -8.23
CA ALA A 92 15.78 10.27 -7.10
C ALA A 92 16.61 9.06 -7.52
N HIS A 93 16.02 8.11 -8.27
CA HIS A 93 16.76 6.95 -8.80
C HIS A 93 17.93 7.36 -9.71
N LYS A 94 17.76 8.40 -10.55
CA LYS A 94 18.80 8.88 -11.48
C LYS A 94 20.02 9.47 -10.77
N VAL A 95 19.83 10.03 -9.58
CA VAL A 95 20.95 10.60 -8.78
C VAL A 95 21.42 9.66 -7.65
N GLY A 96 20.87 8.45 -7.58
CA GLY A 96 21.19 7.47 -6.54
C GLY A 96 20.66 7.83 -5.16
N ALA A 97 19.71 8.77 -5.11
CA ALA A 97 19.03 9.19 -3.88
C ALA A 97 17.84 8.27 -3.56
N ILE A 98 17.35 8.38 -2.35
CA ILE A 98 16.23 7.61 -1.82
C ILE A 98 14.94 8.43 -2.01
N ALA A 99 13.99 7.93 -2.80
CA ALA A 99 12.66 8.49 -2.91
C ALA A 99 11.87 8.21 -1.62
N CYS A 100 11.37 9.26 -0.97
CA CYS A 100 10.62 9.12 0.29
C CYS A 100 9.24 9.79 0.17
N PRO A 101 8.26 9.11 -0.46
CA PRO A 101 6.89 9.59 -0.49
C PRO A 101 6.25 9.47 0.88
N VAL A 102 5.62 10.54 1.36
CA VAL A 102 5.04 10.62 2.71
C VAL A 102 3.55 10.92 2.64
N ASN A 103 2.82 10.33 3.57
CA ASN A 103 1.38 10.48 3.68
C ASN A 103 0.99 11.92 4.02
N TYR A 104 0.40 12.61 3.07
CA TYR A 104 -0.08 14.01 3.21
C TYR A 104 -1.32 14.16 4.11
N ARG A 105 -1.92 13.05 4.57
CA ARG A 105 -3.06 13.07 5.51
C ARG A 105 -2.61 12.98 6.97
N GLN A 106 -1.31 12.86 7.23
CA GLN A 106 -0.75 12.93 8.58
C GLN A 106 -0.77 14.37 9.11
N GLY A 107 -0.73 14.51 10.45
CA GLY A 107 -0.58 15.81 11.07
C GLY A 107 0.83 16.40 10.89
N ALA A 108 0.97 17.72 11.05
CA ALA A 108 2.25 18.41 10.91
C ALA A 108 3.35 17.82 11.82
N GLY A 109 2.99 17.45 13.07
CA GLY A 109 3.92 16.81 14.00
C GLY A 109 4.41 15.44 13.56
N GLU A 110 3.54 14.62 12.94
CA GLU A 110 3.92 13.31 12.40
C GLU A 110 4.87 13.46 11.21
N ILE A 111 4.61 14.44 10.32
CA ILE A 111 5.50 14.73 9.18
C ILE A 111 6.84 15.28 9.69
N ALA A 112 6.84 16.12 10.72
CA ALA A 112 8.06 16.62 11.36
C ALA A 112 8.94 15.47 11.89
N LEU A 113 8.34 14.46 12.53
CA LEU A 113 9.07 13.27 12.97
C LEU A 113 9.67 12.48 11.81
N VAL A 114 8.97 12.39 10.67
CA VAL A 114 9.52 11.76 9.45
C VAL A 114 10.67 12.58 8.87
N ILE A 115 10.59 13.91 8.88
CA ILE A 115 11.68 14.79 8.44
C ILE A 115 12.91 14.56 9.33
N ASP A 116 12.74 14.51 10.65
CA ASP A 116 13.84 14.31 11.60
C ASP A 116 14.47 12.93 11.51
N ASP A 117 13.67 11.87 11.26
CA ASP A 117 14.18 10.52 11.12
C ASP A 117 14.86 10.29 9.75
N SER A 118 14.28 10.79 8.66
CA SER A 118 14.79 10.58 7.30
C SER A 118 15.88 11.56 6.88
N CYS A 119 16.00 12.72 7.54
CA CYS A 119 16.95 13.80 7.27
C CYS A 119 17.03 14.19 5.77
N PRO A 120 15.91 14.57 5.11
CA PRO A 120 15.90 14.81 3.67
C PRO A 120 16.75 16.03 3.28
N LYS A 121 17.52 15.91 2.19
CA LYS A 121 18.19 17.07 1.57
C LYS A 121 17.26 17.95 0.76
N ALA A 122 16.26 17.33 0.13
CA ALA A 122 15.21 18.04 -0.58
C ALA A 122 13.83 17.60 -0.09
N PHE A 123 12.93 18.55 0.09
CA PHE A 123 11.54 18.31 0.45
C PHE A 123 10.62 18.99 -0.57
N LEU A 124 9.85 18.19 -1.30
CA LEU A 124 8.87 18.67 -2.26
C LEU A 124 7.46 18.48 -1.72
N TYR A 125 6.58 19.44 -1.88
CA TYR A 125 5.21 19.33 -1.39
C TYR A 125 4.19 19.96 -2.34
N ASP A 126 2.99 19.42 -2.36
CA ASP A 126 1.86 20.00 -3.10
C ASP A 126 1.36 21.26 -2.42
N ALA A 127 1.09 22.31 -3.18
CA ALA A 127 0.58 23.59 -2.65
C ALA A 127 -0.72 23.42 -1.84
N GLU A 128 -1.52 22.38 -2.13
CA GLU A 128 -2.71 22.03 -1.34
C GLU A 128 -2.37 21.68 0.13
N PHE A 129 -1.14 21.30 0.41
CA PHE A 129 -0.61 20.97 1.74
C PHE A 129 0.38 22.01 2.26
N GLY A 130 0.30 23.25 1.77
CA GLY A 130 1.22 24.32 2.13
C GLY A 130 1.28 24.62 3.63
N GLU A 131 0.12 24.76 4.28
CA GLU A 131 0.04 24.99 5.74
C GLU A 131 0.55 23.79 6.55
N LEU A 132 0.19 22.58 6.15
CA LEU A 132 0.68 21.34 6.75
C LEU A 132 2.20 21.23 6.68
N SER A 133 2.76 21.49 5.49
CA SER A 133 4.20 21.43 5.23
C SER A 133 4.96 22.51 5.99
N ALA A 134 4.43 23.74 6.04
CA ALA A 134 5.00 24.82 6.83
C ALA A 134 4.97 24.50 8.34
N GLY A 135 3.87 23.94 8.83
CA GLY A 135 3.74 23.46 10.20
C GLY A 135 4.79 22.42 10.55
N ALA A 136 4.97 21.41 9.70
CA ALA A 136 5.98 20.37 9.89
C ALA A 136 7.42 20.94 9.88
N LEU A 137 7.74 21.82 8.92
CA LEU A 137 9.04 22.47 8.82
C LEU A 137 9.35 23.37 10.01
N ASN A 138 8.34 23.96 10.66
CA ASN A 138 8.53 24.73 11.88
C ASN A 138 8.83 23.83 13.09
N MET A 139 8.23 22.65 13.15
CA MET A 139 8.34 21.70 14.28
C MET A 139 9.58 20.82 14.22
N CYS A 140 10.05 20.44 13.03
CA CYS A 140 11.20 19.54 12.86
C CYS A 140 12.52 20.22 13.24
N GLN A 141 13.49 19.41 13.71
CA GLN A 141 14.85 19.84 14.03
C GLN A 141 15.71 19.92 12.76
N HIS A 142 15.62 18.89 11.93
CA HIS A 142 16.32 18.86 10.63
C HIS A 142 15.67 19.83 9.64
N LYS A 143 16.51 20.60 8.92
CA LYS A 143 16.04 21.54 7.88
C LYS A 143 16.53 21.06 6.51
N PRO A 144 15.61 20.68 5.59
CA PRO A 144 15.99 20.34 4.23
C PRO A 144 16.73 21.50 3.53
N GLY A 145 17.73 21.17 2.73
CA GLY A 145 18.52 22.17 1.99
C GLY A 145 17.72 22.85 0.87
N ALA A 146 16.79 22.14 0.25
CA ALA A 146 15.85 22.65 -0.74
C ALA A 146 14.41 22.33 -0.31
N VAL A 147 13.54 23.33 -0.31
CA VAL A 147 12.11 23.19 -0.07
C VAL A 147 11.36 23.68 -1.30
N VAL A 148 10.67 22.77 -1.99
CA VAL A 148 10.08 23.02 -3.30
C VAL A 148 8.57 22.82 -3.26
N MET A 149 7.83 23.84 -3.70
CA MET A 149 6.37 23.80 -3.78
C MET A 149 5.93 23.43 -5.19
N VAL A 150 5.13 22.39 -5.31
CA VAL A 150 4.44 21.99 -6.54
C VAL A 150 3.07 22.65 -6.56
N ASP A 151 2.87 23.60 -7.46
CA ASP A 151 1.57 24.26 -7.66
C ASP A 151 0.87 23.66 -8.89
N TYR A 152 0.24 22.52 -8.68
CA TYR A 152 -0.47 21.79 -9.73
C TYR A 152 -1.65 22.57 -10.32
N LYS A 153 -2.40 23.31 -9.48
CA LYS A 153 -3.58 24.08 -9.90
C LYS A 153 -3.25 25.46 -10.48
N GLY A 154 -2.07 25.96 -10.14
CA GLY A 154 -1.61 27.29 -10.50
C GLY A 154 -2.18 28.41 -9.62
N GLY A 155 -1.36 29.43 -9.40
CA GLY A 155 -1.77 30.64 -8.66
C GLY A 155 -1.49 30.61 -7.16
N ALA A 156 -0.88 29.56 -6.62
CA ALA A 156 -0.49 29.53 -5.22
C ALA A 156 0.65 30.51 -4.90
N GLN A 157 0.56 31.18 -3.76
CA GLN A 157 1.64 32.04 -3.29
C GLN A 157 2.79 31.20 -2.71
N VAL A 158 3.99 31.39 -3.24
CA VAL A 158 5.18 30.68 -2.77
C VAL A 158 5.63 31.26 -1.42
N PRO A 159 5.74 30.46 -0.35
CA PRO A 159 6.22 30.92 0.93
C PRO A 159 7.68 31.40 0.85
N LYS A 160 8.06 32.35 1.72
CA LYS A 160 9.44 32.85 1.78
C LYS A 160 10.43 31.72 2.07
N GLY A 161 11.47 31.62 1.25
CA GLY A 161 12.50 30.58 1.36
C GLY A 161 12.15 29.25 0.67
N HIS A 162 10.95 29.13 0.09
CA HIS A 162 10.59 28.00 -0.75
C HIS A 162 10.78 28.34 -2.23
N ILE A 163 10.89 27.32 -3.06
CA ILE A 163 11.11 27.45 -4.50
C ILE A 163 9.88 26.87 -5.22
N LEU A 164 9.36 27.56 -6.22
CA LEU A 164 8.30 26.99 -7.04
C LEU A 164 8.89 25.91 -7.97
N TYR A 165 8.24 24.76 -8.08
CA TYR A 165 8.73 23.62 -8.87
C TYR A 165 9.16 23.99 -10.29
N LYS A 166 8.33 24.77 -11.02
CA LYS A 166 8.65 25.20 -12.38
C LYS A 166 9.94 26.02 -12.46
N ASP A 167 10.23 26.82 -11.43
CA ASP A 167 11.43 27.65 -11.38
C ASP A 167 12.64 26.78 -10.97
N TYR A 168 12.41 25.77 -10.10
CA TYR A 168 13.44 24.83 -9.66
C TYR A 168 14.01 24.00 -10.81
N VAL A 169 13.16 23.58 -11.76
CA VAL A 169 13.57 22.79 -12.93
C VAL A 169 13.87 23.63 -14.18
N SER A 170 13.63 24.95 -14.11
CA SER A 170 13.83 25.83 -15.25
C SER A 170 15.29 25.93 -15.67
N GLY A 171 15.56 25.79 -16.97
CA GLY A 171 16.92 25.87 -17.53
C GLY A 171 17.83 24.68 -17.19
N GLN A 172 17.30 23.66 -16.55
CA GLN A 172 18.05 22.43 -16.29
C GLN A 172 18.21 21.59 -17.57
N SER A 173 19.28 20.78 -17.62
CA SER A 173 19.56 19.91 -18.77
C SER A 173 18.47 18.83 -18.95
N GLU A 174 18.19 18.50 -20.20
CA GLU A 174 17.29 17.43 -20.62
C GLU A 174 18.02 16.08 -20.77
N ASP A 175 19.35 16.11 -20.82
CA ASP A 175 20.18 14.92 -20.94
C ASP A 175 20.21 14.13 -19.62
N ASP A 176 20.48 12.84 -19.71
CA ASP A 176 20.66 12.01 -18.52
C ASP A 176 21.78 12.58 -17.62
N PRO A 177 21.55 12.73 -16.30
CA PRO A 177 22.57 13.25 -15.41
C PRO A 177 23.79 12.31 -15.39
N PRO A 178 25.02 12.87 -15.23
CA PRO A 178 26.20 12.02 -15.11
C PRO A 178 26.09 11.13 -13.87
N VAL A 179 26.38 9.84 -14.05
CA VAL A 179 26.42 8.86 -12.98
C VAL A 179 27.82 8.86 -12.39
N ASP A 180 27.99 9.47 -11.23
CA ASP A 180 29.25 9.57 -10.47
C ASP A 180 29.31 8.61 -9.27
N PHE A 181 28.46 7.60 -9.28
CA PHE A 181 28.38 6.54 -8.28
C PHE A 181 28.23 5.18 -8.94
N HIS A 182 28.57 4.12 -8.21
CA HIS A 182 28.31 2.74 -8.65
C HIS A 182 26.95 2.29 -8.10
N PRO A 183 25.95 2.08 -8.98
CA PRO A 183 24.66 1.53 -8.57
C PRO A 183 24.82 0.06 -8.16
N HIS A 184 24.06 -0.35 -7.16
CA HIS A 184 24.05 -1.73 -6.68
C HIS A 184 22.62 -2.20 -6.41
N ILE A 185 22.36 -3.50 -6.59
CA ILE A 185 21.03 -4.09 -6.36
C ILE A 185 20.54 -3.92 -4.93
N TYR A 186 21.44 -3.79 -3.96
CA TYR A 186 21.11 -3.59 -2.55
C TYR A 186 21.09 -2.11 -2.12
N ASP A 187 21.33 -1.15 -3.02
CA ASP A 187 21.14 0.25 -2.70
C ASP A 187 19.67 0.52 -2.40
N GLU A 188 19.39 1.20 -1.29
CA GLU A 188 18.05 1.70 -0.97
C GLU A 188 17.63 2.73 -2.01
N THR A 189 16.45 2.57 -2.58
CA THR A 189 15.89 3.43 -3.63
C THR A 189 14.65 4.15 -3.20
N THR A 190 13.89 3.51 -2.31
CA THR A 190 12.63 4.06 -1.80
C THR A 190 12.53 3.78 -0.31
N ARG A 191 12.04 4.76 0.46
CA ARG A 191 11.72 4.59 1.88
C ARG A 191 10.27 4.95 2.13
N LEU A 192 9.51 3.98 2.63
CA LEU A 192 8.09 4.14 2.91
C LEU A 192 7.86 4.20 4.42
N TYR A 193 7.17 5.24 4.88
CA TYR A 193 6.83 5.36 6.30
C TYR A 193 5.43 4.83 6.57
N THR A 194 5.32 3.95 7.58
CA THR A 194 4.04 3.41 8.05
C THR A 194 3.63 4.05 9.35
N SER A 195 2.31 4.25 9.52
CA SER A 195 1.73 4.64 10.80
C SER A 195 1.75 3.42 11.74
N GLY A 196 2.71 3.39 12.66
CA GLY A 196 2.73 2.36 13.71
C GLY A 196 1.84 2.73 14.89
N THR A 197 1.53 1.75 15.73
CA THR A 197 0.89 1.95 17.06
C THR A 197 1.80 2.69 18.05
N THR A 198 3.07 2.92 17.68
CA THR A 198 4.09 3.62 18.46
C THR A 198 4.22 5.09 18.03
N SER A 199 4.67 5.95 18.93
CA SER A 199 4.88 7.40 18.69
C SER A 199 5.98 7.75 17.68
N ARG A 200 6.77 6.77 17.20
CA ARG A 200 7.84 6.99 16.22
C ARG A 200 7.44 6.44 14.85
N PRO A 201 7.76 7.15 13.75
CA PRO A 201 7.55 6.66 12.41
C PRO A 201 8.41 5.42 12.14
N LYS A 202 7.90 4.48 11.33
CA LYS A 202 8.60 3.26 10.93
C LYS A 202 8.97 3.38 9.45
N GLY A 203 10.23 3.69 9.16
CA GLY A 203 10.76 3.71 7.81
C GLY A 203 11.03 2.28 7.32
N VAL A 204 10.39 1.89 6.24
CA VAL A 204 10.60 0.60 5.57
C VAL A 204 11.44 0.84 4.33
N PRO A 205 12.72 0.40 4.31
CA PRO A 205 13.56 0.53 3.14
C PRO A 205 13.13 -0.44 2.04
N VAL A 206 13.24 0.01 0.81
CA VAL A 206 13.05 -0.78 -0.41
C VAL A 206 14.29 -0.55 -1.27
N ASN A 207 14.98 -1.61 -1.63
CA ASN A 207 16.18 -1.54 -2.45
C ASN A 207 15.89 -1.86 -3.93
N ASN A 208 16.89 -1.73 -4.80
CA ASN A 208 16.73 -1.98 -6.23
C ASN A 208 16.17 -3.38 -6.53
N VAL A 209 16.64 -4.43 -5.84
CA VAL A 209 16.14 -5.78 -6.09
C VAL A 209 14.68 -5.92 -5.67
N ASN A 210 14.30 -5.29 -4.57
CA ASN A 210 12.90 -5.29 -4.13
C ASN A 210 11.99 -4.55 -5.11
N GLU A 211 12.44 -3.42 -5.70
CA GLU A 211 11.71 -2.70 -6.74
C GLU A 211 11.47 -3.58 -7.98
N VAL A 212 12.55 -4.17 -8.50
CA VAL A 212 12.50 -5.00 -9.71
C VAL A 212 11.64 -6.23 -9.49
N LEU A 213 11.85 -6.95 -8.39
CA LEU A 213 11.12 -8.20 -8.13
C LEU A 213 9.66 -7.93 -7.71
N SER A 214 9.36 -6.78 -7.09
CA SER A 214 7.96 -6.37 -6.91
C SER A 214 7.27 -6.11 -8.25
N ALA A 215 7.97 -5.49 -9.22
CA ALA A 215 7.42 -5.30 -10.56
C ALA A 215 7.22 -6.62 -11.31
N HIS A 216 8.16 -7.57 -11.19
CA HIS A 216 8.04 -8.91 -11.76
C HIS A 216 6.87 -9.69 -11.13
N ASP A 217 6.71 -9.61 -9.80
CA ASP A 217 5.62 -10.24 -9.08
C ASP A 217 4.25 -9.74 -9.57
N VAL A 218 4.12 -8.42 -9.79
CA VAL A 218 2.94 -7.82 -10.41
C VAL A 218 2.67 -8.43 -11.79
N MET A 219 3.68 -8.47 -12.69
CA MET A 219 3.52 -9.04 -14.03
C MET A 219 3.20 -10.55 -14.02
N MET A 220 3.60 -11.26 -12.98
CA MET A 220 3.33 -12.68 -12.81
C MET A 220 1.91 -12.96 -12.32
N HIS A 221 1.41 -12.13 -11.41
CA HIS A 221 0.12 -12.38 -10.75
C HIS A 221 -1.08 -11.73 -11.45
N PHE A 222 -0.94 -10.54 -12.00
CA PHE A 222 -1.87 -10.06 -13.03
C PHE A 222 -1.06 -9.63 -14.27
N PRO A 223 -1.44 -10.09 -15.47
CA PRO A 223 -0.56 -10.09 -16.63
C PRO A 223 -0.39 -8.71 -17.24
N LEU A 224 0.22 -7.78 -16.49
CA LEU A 224 0.55 -6.44 -16.89
C LEU A 224 1.65 -6.44 -17.96
N GLY A 225 1.42 -5.73 -19.05
CA GLY A 225 2.34 -5.68 -20.17
C GLY A 225 2.43 -4.31 -20.85
N PRO A 226 3.23 -4.19 -21.93
CA PRO A 226 3.50 -2.91 -22.56
C PRO A 226 2.30 -2.25 -23.25
N THR A 227 1.22 -2.96 -23.47
CA THR A 227 -0.01 -2.43 -24.10
C THR A 227 -1.06 -1.99 -23.09
N ASP A 228 -0.80 -2.24 -21.81
CA ASP A 228 -1.75 -1.96 -20.75
C ASP A 228 -1.72 -0.51 -20.28
N ARG A 229 -2.85 -0.07 -19.77
CA ARG A 229 -3.05 1.18 -19.08
C ARG A 229 -3.56 0.90 -17.69
N THR A 230 -2.81 1.36 -16.69
CA THR A 230 -3.20 1.19 -15.29
C THR A 230 -3.74 2.49 -14.73
N MET A 231 -4.73 2.39 -13.87
CA MET A 231 -5.20 3.50 -13.04
C MET A 231 -5.32 3.03 -11.60
N ASN A 232 -4.38 3.47 -10.76
CA ASN A 232 -4.41 3.15 -9.34
C ASN A 232 -5.26 4.18 -8.60
N MET A 233 -6.32 3.70 -7.95
CA MET A 233 -7.31 4.51 -7.23
C MET A 233 -6.87 4.83 -5.79
N THR A 234 -5.71 4.33 -5.36
CA THR A 234 -5.15 4.58 -4.03
C THR A 234 -4.01 5.61 -4.09
N PRO A 235 -3.69 6.29 -2.98
CA PRO A 235 -2.54 7.19 -2.93
C PRO A 235 -1.21 6.47 -3.18
N TRP A 236 -0.35 7.04 -4.00
CA TRP A 236 0.94 6.44 -4.39
C TRP A 236 2.01 6.48 -3.30
N PHE A 237 1.82 7.24 -2.23
CA PHE A 237 2.77 7.24 -1.10
C PHE A 237 2.77 5.93 -0.28
N HIS A 238 1.80 5.04 -0.50
CA HIS A 238 1.81 3.68 0.06
C HIS A 238 2.44 2.68 -0.89
N ARG A 239 2.96 1.58 -0.33
CA ARG A 239 3.51 0.49 -1.15
C ARG A 239 2.47 -0.08 -2.11
N GLY A 240 1.23 -0.28 -1.67
CA GLY A 240 0.11 -0.66 -2.54
C GLY A 240 -0.19 0.34 -3.65
N GLY A 241 0.02 1.64 -3.41
CA GLY A 241 -0.18 2.68 -4.41
C GLY A 241 0.92 2.71 -5.48
N ILE A 242 2.18 2.70 -5.07
CA ILE A 242 3.31 2.81 -5.99
C ILE A 242 3.66 1.49 -6.68
N HIS A 243 3.58 0.34 -5.96
CA HIS A 243 4.04 -0.97 -6.45
C HIS A 243 2.92 -1.90 -6.96
N SER A 244 1.65 -1.73 -6.53
CA SER A 244 0.57 -2.60 -6.99
C SER A 244 -0.11 -2.05 -8.25
N GLY A 245 0.53 -2.17 -9.40
CA GLY A 245 0.02 -1.59 -10.67
C GLY A 245 0.01 -0.06 -10.68
N GLY A 246 0.75 0.59 -9.77
CA GLY A 246 1.06 2.01 -9.80
C GLY A 246 2.23 2.33 -10.73
N PRO A 247 2.89 3.49 -10.57
CA PRO A 247 3.97 3.92 -11.48
C PRO A 247 5.12 2.92 -11.60
N CYS A 248 5.56 2.32 -10.49
CA CYS A 248 6.71 1.43 -10.48
C CYS A 248 6.56 0.25 -11.47
N PRO A 249 5.64 -0.71 -11.29
CA PRO A 249 5.54 -1.86 -12.18
C PRO A 249 5.04 -1.47 -13.58
N THR A 250 4.18 -0.46 -13.71
CA THR A 250 3.61 -0.09 -15.00
C THR A 250 4.68 0.48 -15.93
N LEU A 251 5.53 1.38 -15.43
CA LEU A 251 6.62 1.93 -16.21
C LEU A 251 7.73 0.89 -16.46
N TYR A 252 7.95 -0.03 -15.52
CA TYR A 252 8.90 -1.13 -15.70
C TYR A 252 8.42 -2.14 -16.76
N ALA A 253 7.13 -2.43 -16.81
CA ALA A 253 6.53 -3.29 -17.84
C ALA A 253 6.45 -2.62 -19.24
N GLY A 254 6.60 -1.30 -19.33
CA GLY A 254 6.47 -0.55 -20.59
C GLY A 254 5.03 -0.09 -20.88
N GLY A 255 4.13 -0.15 -19.90
CA GLY A 255 2.74 0.29 -19.98
C GLY A 255 2.55 1.79 -19.78
N GLU A 256 1.30 2.24 -19.70
CA GLU A 256 0.90 3.63 -19.51
C GLU A 256 0.20 3.82 -18.16
N VAL A 257 0.67 4.77 -17.36
CA VAL A 257 0.00 5.20 -16.11
C VAL A 257 -1.02 6.27 -16.44
N VAL A 258 -2.29 6.06 -16.14
CA VAL A 258 -3.33 7.10 -16.19
C VAL A 258 -3.58 7.59 -14.76
N ILE A 259 -3.34 8.87 -14.54
CA ILE A 259 -3.37 9.46 -13.19
C ILE A 259 -4.80 9.66 -12.72
N LEU A 260 -5.13 9.15 -11.55
CA LEU A 260 -6.30 9.53 -10.79
C LEU A 260 -5.83 10.31 -9.55
N ARG A 261 -5.88 11.64 -9.63
CA ARG A 261 -5.38 12.52 -8.56
C ARG A 261 -6.19 12.38 -7.29
N ASP A 262 -7.51 12.42 -7.43
CA ASP A 262 -8.48 12.26 -6.35
C ASP A 262 -9.50 11.18 -6.71
N PHE A 263 -9.78 10.29 -5.78
CA PHE A 263 -10.79 9.26 -6.01
C PHE A 263 -12.19 9.85 -6.03
N SER A 264 -12.88 9.59 -7.13
CA SER A 264 -14.32 9.79 -7.31
C SER A 264 -14.84 8.63 -8.15
N PRO A 265 -15.84 7.87 -7.69
CA PRO A 265 -16.37 6.73 -8.45
C PRO A 265 -16.82 7.13 -9.86
N LYS A 266 -17.51 8.26 -9.99
CA LYS A 266 -17.96 8.79 -11.29
C LYS A 266 -16.78 9.08 -12.22
N ARG A 267 -15.77 9.83 -11.74
CA ARG A 267 -14.58 10.19 -12.53
C ARG A 267 -13.77 8.94 -12.89
N CYS A 268 -13.68 7.98 -11.98
CA CYS A 268 -12.99 6.72 -12.24
C CYS A 268 -13.64 5.97 -13.41
N LEU A 269 -14.97 5.82 -13.43
CA LEU A 269 -15.70 5.18 -14.52
C LEU A 269 -15.55 5.94 -15.84
N GLU A 270 -15.68 7.27 -15.82
CA GLU A 270 -15.48 8.14 -16.99
C GLU A 270 -14.07 7.96 -17.58
N TYR A 271 -13.03 7.87 -16.73
CA TYR A 271 -11.65 7.67 -17.19
C TYR A 271 -11.41 6.24 -17.65
N ALA A 272 -12.00 5.24 -16.97
CA ALA A 272 -11.89 3.85 -17.39
C ALA A 272 -12.41 3.65 -18.81
N GLU A 273 -13.58 4.23 -19.11
CA GLU A 273 -14.17 4.20 -20.45
C GLU A 273 -13.36 5.01 -21.45
N LYS A 274 -13.08 6.29 -21.16
CA LYS A 274 -12.45 7.24 -22.08
C LYS A 274 -11.03 6.82 -22.46
N TYR A 275 -10.23 6.39 -21.48
CA TYR A 275 -8.83 6.03 -21.68
C TYR A 275 -8.62 4.53 -21.90
N LYS A 276 -9.71 3.74 -21.94
CA LYS A 276 -9.67 2.29 -22.14
C LYS A 276 -8.67 1.65 -21.16
N ILE A 277 -8.92 1.85 -19.87
CA ILE A 277 -8.06 1.32 -18.80
C ILE A 277 -8.09 -0.22 -18.83
N SER A 278 -6.92 -0.83 -18.76
CA SER A 278 -6.76 -2.28 -18.70
C SER A 278 -6.89 -2.82 -17.28
N PHE A 279 -6.30 -2.12 -16.31
CA PHE A 279 -6.32 -2.53 -14.90
C PHE A 279 -6.66 -1.36 -13.99
N LEU A 280 -7.65 -1.57 -13.13
CA LEU A 280 -7.95 -0.71 -11.98
C LEU A 280 -7.36 -1.32 -10.72
N ILE A 281 -6.76 -0.51 -9.87
CA ILE A 281 -6.16 -0.96 -8.62
C ILE A 281 -6.76 -0.16 -7.47
N GLY A 282 -7.21 -0.85 -6.42
CA GLY A 282 -7.84 -0.18 -5.28
C GLY A 282 -7.94 -1.06 -4.04
N VAL A 283 -8.70 -0.59 -3.07
CA VAL A 283 -9.07 -1.35 -1.87
C VAL A 283 -10.53 -1.82 -1.96
N PRO A 284 -10.96 -2.86 -1.24
CA PRO A 284 -12.33 -3.39 -1.36
C PRO A 284 -13.43 -2.35 -1.21
N THR A 285 -13.29 -1.40 -0.28
CA THR A 285 -14.27 -0.30 -0.11
C THR A 285 -14.40 0.58 -1.35
N ILE A 286 -13.31 0.86 -2.04
CA ILE A 286 -13.31 1.59 -3.32
C ILE A 286 -14.05 0.78 -4.39
N ILE A 287 -13.84 -0.54 -4.45
CA ILE A 287 -14.53 -1.42 -5.41
C ILE A 287 -16.04 -1.43 -5.16
N ALA A 288 -16.45 -1.48 -3.88
CA ALA A 288 -17.88 -1.38 -3.52
C ALA A 288 -18.51 -0.06 -3.99
N MET A 289 -17.82 1.06 -3.78
CA MET A 289 -18.28 2.38 -4.25
C MET A 289 -18.36 2.44 -5.79
N LEU A 290 -17.38 1.83 -6.47
CA LEU A 290 -17.32 1.78 -7.92
C LEU A 290 -18.49 0.94 -8.50
N ALA A 291 -18.77 -0.22 -7.90
CA ALA A 291 -19.87 -1.09 -8.30
C ALA A 291 -21.23 -0.38 -8.16
N ARG A 292 -21.46 0.31 -7.03
CA ARG A 292 -22.69 1.14 -6.83
C ARG A 292 -22.82 2.26 -7.87
N ALA A 293 -21.71 2.88 -8.25
CA ALA A 293 -21.71 3.92 -9.27
C ALA A 293 -21.99 3.33 -10.66
N GLN A 294 -21.44 2.16 -10.98
CA GLN A 294 -21.60 1.49 -12.26
C GLN A 294 -23.04 1.08 -12.55
N GLU A 295 -23.82 0.70 -11.53
CA GLU A 295 -25.25 0.42 -11.66
C GLU A 295 -26.06 1.57 -12.25
N ARG A 296 -25.58 2.80 -12.09
CA ARG A 296 -26.23 4.01 -12.60
C ARG A 296 -25.54 4.57 -13.84
N ALA A 297 -24.23 4.46 -13.89
CA ALA A 297 -23.41 5.06 -14.94
C ALA A 297 -23.44 4.21 -16.23
N HIS A 298 -23.50 2.87 -16.11
CA HIS A 298 -23.40 1.94 -17.23
C HIS A 298 -22.21 2.23 -18.17
N ALA A 299 -21.07 2.64 -17.58
CA ALA A 299 -19.87 2.94 -18.33
C ALA A 299 -19.35 1.70 -19.08
N ASP A 300 -18.76 1.89 -20.26
CA ASP A 300 -18.13 0.81 -21.02
C ASP A 300 -16.80 0.39 -20.38
N LEU A 301 -16.83 -0.70 -19.62
CA LEU A 301 -15.67 -1.31 -18.97
C LEU A 301 -15.09 -2.49 -19.77
N SER A 302 -15.45 -2.67 -21.03
CA SER A 302 -15.03 -3.80 -21.87
C SER A 302 -13.51 -3.88 -22.10
N ALA A 303 -12.79 -2.75 -21.91
CA ALA A 303 -11.35 -2.72 -21.97
C ALA A 303 -10.66 -3.24 -20.70
N LEU A 304 -11.38 -3.40 -19.59
CA LEU A 304 -10.80 -3.91 -18.35
C LEU A 304 -10.40 -5.39 -18.50
N ARG A 305 -9.12 -5.63 -18.32
CA ARG A 305 -8.54 -6.96 -18.19
C ARG A 305 -8.59 -7.48 -16.76
N GLY A 306 -8.72 -6.56 -15.78
CA GLY A 306 -8.89 -6.92 -14.39
C GLY A 306 -8.98 -5.74 -13.43
N ILE A 307 -9.42 -6.07 -12.22
CA ILE A 307 -9.37 -5.19 -11.05
C ILE A 307 -8.55 -5.88 -9.97
N VAL A 308 -7.56 -5.17 -9.44
CA VAL A 308 -6.70 -5.66 -8.36
C VAL A 308 -7.09 -4.95 -7.07
N THR A 309 -7.43 -5.70 -6.04
CA THR A 309 -7.75 -5.17 -4.71
C THR A 309 -6.76 -5.67 -3.66
N MET A 310 -6.63 -4.95 -2.55
CA MET A 310 -5.68 -5.24 -1.48
C MET A 310 -6.02 -4.52 -0.19
N GLY A 311 -5.37 -4.91 0.89
CA GLY A 311 -5.38 -4.18 2.18
C GLY A 311 -6.57 -4.47 3.09
N ALA A 312 -7.54 -5.27 2.60
CA ALA A 312 -8.66 -5.81 3.39
C ALA A 312 -9.17 -7.11 2.74
N PRO A 313 -9.92 -7.95 3.45
CA PRO A 313 -10.57 -9.10 2.86
C PRO A 313 -11.53 -8.70 1.72
N PHE A 314 -11.58 -9.52 0.67
CA PHE A 314 -12.54 -9.34 -0.41
C PHE A 314 -13.86 -10.01 -0.02
N GLU A 315 -14.91 -9.21 0.15
CA GLU A 315 -16.19 -9.67 0.69
C GLU A 315 -16.85 -10.77 -0.16
N LYS A 316 -17.12 -11.92 0.45
CA LYS A 316 -17.74 -13.05 -0.24
C LYS A 316 -19.16 -12.74 -0.71
N ALA A 317 -19.96 -12.10 0.14
CA ALA A 317 -21.35 -11.75 -0.14
C ALA A 317 -21.52 -10.78 -1.35
N ALA A 318 -20.51 -9.95 -1.61
CA ALA A 318 -20.54 -8.99 -2.71
C ALA A 318 -19.79 -9.47 -3.97
N CYS A 319 -19.07 -10.59 -3.89
CA CYS A 319 -18.20 -11.06 -4.94
C CYS A 319 -18.92 -11.23 -6.28
N GLU A 320 -20.00 -12.01 -6.32
CA GLU A 320 -20.75 -12.29 -7.55
C GLU A 320 -21.25 -11.00 -8.21
N ARG A 321 -21.75 -10.06 -7.39
CA ARG A 321 -22.20 -8.74 -7.87
C ARG A 321 -21.07 -7.95 -8.53
N TYR A 322 -19.87 -7.93 -7.93
CA TYR A 322 -18.74 -7.21 -8.50
C TYR A 322 -18.24 -7.87 -9.78
N LEU A 323 -18.24 -9.22 -9.85
CA LEU A 323 -17.89 -9.97 -11.05
C LEU A 323 -18.84 -9.66 -12.23
N GLN A 324 -20.13 -9.46 -11.95
CA GLN A 324 -21.13 -9.12 -12.98
C GLN A 324 -21.09 -7.65 -13.39
N LEU A 325 -20.93 -6.73 -12.43
CA LEU A 325 -21.05 -5.29 -12.69
C LEU A 325 -19.78 -4.67 -13.26
N LEU A 326 -18.61 -5.17 -12.87
CA LEU A 326 -17.34 -4.52 -13.17
C LEU A 326 -16.51 -5.35 -14.16
N THR A 327 -16.09 -6.53 -13.76
CA THR A 327 -15.29 -7.44 -14.59
C THR A 327 -15.25 -8.85 -13.97
N PRO A 328 -15.23 -9.91 -14.76
CA PRO A 328 -15.04 -11.26 -14.22
C PRO A 328 -13.63 -11.51 -13.64
N ASN A 329 -12.68 -10.62 -13.91
CA ASN A 329 -11.29 -10.78 -13.52
C ASN A 329 -10.98 -9.89 -12.32
N ILE A 330 -11.32 -10.33 -11.11
CA ILE A 330 -10.93 -9.65 -9.86
C ILE A 330 -9.82 -10.44 -9.19
N PHE A 331 -8.81 -9.72 -8.70
CA PHE A 331 -7.65 -10.23 -7.98
C PHE A 331 -7.64 -9.61 -6.59
N ASN A 332 -7.22 -10.36 -5.58
CA ASN A 332 -7.02 -9.81 -4.24
C ASN A 332 -5.67 -10.23 -3.69
N GLY A 333 -4.83 -9.23 -3.33
CA GLY A 333 -3.52 -9.44 -2.73
C GLY A 333 -3.51 -9.11 -1.24
N TYR A 334 -2.90 -9.96 -0.43
CA TYR A 334 -2.57 -9.69 0.96
C TYR A 334 -1.06 -9.56 1.11
N GLY A 335 -0.65 -8.60 1.93
CA GLY A 335 0.73 -8.37 2.30
C GLY A 335 0.89 -7.12 3.15
N THR A 336 2.14 -6.77 3.41
CA THR A 336 2.51 -5.66 4.28
C THR A 336 3.40 -4.65 3.55
N THR A 337 3.67 -3.51 4.14
CA THR A 337 4.64 -2.56 3.58
C THR A 337 6.04 -3.20 3.53
N GLU A 338 6.38 -4.04 4.49
CA GLU A 338 7.68 -4.69 4.65
C GLU A 338 7.97 -5.75 3.57
N THR A 339 6.93 -6.43 3.08
CA THR A 339 7.08 -7.61 2.21
C THR A 339 6.28 -7.55 0.91
N PHE A 340 5.56 -6.46 0.64
CA PHE A 340 4.67 -6.29 -0.51
C PHE A 340 3.51 -7.31 -0.50
N TRP A 341 3.17 -7.93 -1.63
CA TRP A 341 2.20 -9.02 -1.71
C TRP A 341 2.85 -10.35 -1.33
N ASN A 342 2.13 -11.16 -0.57
CA ASN A 342 2.64 -12.45 -0.12
C ASN A 342 1.65 -13.58 -0.36
N THR A 343 0.35 -13.28 -0.36
CA THR A 343 -0.66 -14.20 -0.92
C THR A 343 -1.49 -13.49 -1.97
N PHE A 344 -2.04 -14.27 -2.90
CA PHE A 344 -2.79 -13.72 -4.02
C PHE A 344 -3.96 -14.64 -4.39
N LEU A 345 -5.18 -14.07 -4.35
CA LEU A 345 -6.41 -14.69 -4.82
C LEU A 345 -6.62 -14.31 -6.29
N ARG A 346 -6.88 -15.29 -7.14
CA ARG A 346 -6.97 -15.11 -8.60
C ARG A 346 -8.39 -15.27 -9.10
N PRO A 347 -8.73 -14.78 -10.30
CA PRO A 347 -10.08 -14.92 -10.87
C PRO A 347 -10.62 -16.34 -10.92
N PHE A 348 -9.77 -17.33 -11.16
CA PHE A 348 -10.19 -18.74 -11.21
C PHE A 348 -10.48 -19.35 -9.83
N ASP A 349 -10.10 -18.68 -8.74
CA ASP A 349 -10.45 -19.06 -7.36
C ASP A 349 -11.82 -18.48 -6.95
N LEU A 350 -12.38 -17.58 -7.77
CA LEU A 350 -13.64 -16.89 -7.49
C LEU A 350 -14.82 -17.55 -8.22
N PRO A 351 -16.03 -17.56 -7.63
CA PRO A 351 -16.39 -16.95 -6.34
C PRO A 351 -16.11 -17.85 -5.12
N ASP A 352 -15.71 -19.11 -5.29
CA ASP A 352 -15.68 -20.14 -4.25
C ASP A 352 -14.80 -19.74 -3.06
N MET A 353 -13.60 -19.20 -3.34
CA MET A 353 -12.62 -18.81 -2.33
C MET A 353 -12.69 -17.31 -1.96
N ALA A 354 -13.77 -16.61 -2.34
CA ALA A 354 -14.00 -15.24 -1.87
C ALA A 354 -14.05 -15.18 -0.34
N GLY A 355 -13.42 -14.15 0.24
CA GLY A 355 -13.20 -14.05 1.68
C GLY A 355 -11.83 -14.53 2.14
N SER A 356 -11.15 -15.36 1.36
CA SER A 356 -9.75 -15.69 1.61
C SER A 356 -8.80 -14.62 1.03
N ALA A 357 -7.56 -14.61 1.53
CA ALA A 357 -6.47 -13.80 0.99
C ALA A 357 -5.71 -14.51 -0.16
N GLY A 358 -6.15 -15.71 -0.53
CA GLY A 358 -5.48 -16.52 -1.55
C GLY A 358 -4.34 -17.38 -1.01
N ARG A 359 -3.46 -17.81 -1.90
CA ARG A 359 -2.30 -18.66 -1.62
C ARG A 359 -0.99 -17.90 -1.81
N SER A 360 0.11 -18.41 -1.26
CA SER A 360 1.44 -17.80 -1.36
C SER A 360 1.78 -17.39 -2.79
N CYS A 361 2.39 -16.20 -2.92
CA CYS A 361 3.03 -15.77 -4.15
C CYS A 361 4.22 -16.70 -4.48
N THR A 362 4.63 -16.72 -5.74
CA THR A 362 5.60 -17.71 -6.25
C THR A 362 6.95 -17.68 -5.52
N ASP A 363 7.43 -16.49 -5.16
CA ASP A 363 8.75 -16.30 -4.55
C ASP A 363 8.68 -16.06 -3.02
N ASP A 364 7.50 -16.31 -2.42
CA ASP A 364 7.27 -16.13 -0.99
C ASP A 364 6.94 -17.45 -0.31
N ASP A 365 7.30 -17.54 0.95
CA ASP A 365 6.81 -18.57 1.86
C ASP A 365 5.94 -17.91 2.93
N VAL A 366 4.69 -18.37 3.06
CA VAL A 366 3.73 -17.89 4.06
C VAL A 366 3.34 -19.06 4.94
N ARG A 367 3.48 -18.89 6.26
CA ARG A 367 3.12 -19.91 7.25
C ARG A 367 2.23 -19.31 8.33
N LEU A 368 1.46 -20.18 8.93
CA LEU A 368 0.69 -19.87 10.14
C LEU A 368 1.28 -20.68 11.30
N VAL A 369 1.84 -19.95 12.28
CA VAL A 369 2.51 -20.55 13.44
C VAL A 369 1.69 -20.39 14.70
N ALA A 370 1.99 -21.21 15.72
CA ALA A 370 1.29 -21.19 16.99
C ALA A 370 1.28 -19.79 17.63
N LEU A 371 0.17 -19.42 18.26
CA LEU A 371 0.06 -18.22 19.06
C LEU A 371 0.54 -18.52 20.49
N LEU A 372 1.69 -17.96 20.88
CA LEU A 372 2.22 -18.16 22.23
C LEU A 372 1.67 -17.11 23.19
N GLU A 373 1.25 -17.58 24.40
CA GLU A 373 0.63 -16.72 25.43
C GLU A 373 1.60 -15.72 26.05
N ASP A 374 2.90 -16.05 26.08
CA ASP A 374 3.96 -15.21 26.65
C ASP A 374 4.39 -14.06 25.70
N GLY A 375 3.79 -13.98 24.51
CA GLY A 375 4.07 -12.96 23.52
C GLY A 375 5.40 -13.16 22.75
N THR A 376 6.08 -14.26 22.97
CA THR A 376 7.27 -14.64 22.19
C THR A 376 6.89 -15.14 20.79
N HIS A 377 7.89 -15.36 19.94
CA HIS A 377 7.69 -15.94 18.61
C HIS A 377 7.73 -17.46 18.69
N ALA A 378 6.72 -18.11 18.12
CA ALA A 378 6.79 -19.53 17.81
C ALA A 378 7.87 -19.77 16.74
N GLU A 379 8.49 -20.94 16.73
CA GLU A 379 9.44 -21.30 15.68
C GLU A 379 8.73 -21.35 14.32
N PRO A 380 9.41 -20.96 13.21
CA PRO A 380 8.79 -20.97 11.89
C PRO A 380 8.26 -22.34 11.44
N ASP A 381 8.76 -23.42 12.01
CA ASP A 381 8.34 -24.78 11.72
C ASP A 381 7.22 -25.29 12.66
N GLU A 382 6.86 -24.53 13.69
CA GLU A 382 5.73 -24.83 14.59
C GLU A 382 4.41 -24.36 13.99
N MET A 383 4.08 -24.92 12.82
CA MET A 383 2.90 -24.57 12.06
C MET A 383 1.62 -25.15 12.69
N VAL A 384 0.54 -24.34 12.64
CA VAL A 384 -0.80 -24.84 12.98
C VAL A 384 -1.36 -25.77 11.88
N PRO A 385 -2.30 -26.68 12.22
CA PRO A 385 -2.94 -27.55 11.23
C PRO A 385 -3.60 -26.77 10.08
N ARG A 386 -3.62 -27.37 8.88
CA ARG A 386 -4.29 -26.83 7.69
C ARG A 386 -5.75 -27.30 7.63
N ASP A 387 -6.51 -27.03 8.68
CA ASP A 387 -7.88 -27.51 8.88
C ASP A 387 -8.95 -26.44 8.61
N GLY A 388 -8.53 -25.24 8.21
CA GLY A 388 -9.41 -24.09 8.00
C GLY A 388 -9.97 -23.47 9.30
N MET A 389 -9.62 -24.02 10.47
CA MET A 389 -10.21 -23.64 11.78
C MET A 389 -9.18 -23.17 12.81
N THR A 390 -8.03 -23.84 12.88
CA THR A 390 -7.00 -23.52 13.87
C THR A 390 -6.31 -22.21 13.53
N ALA A 391 -6.43 -21.23 14.42
CA ALA A 391 -5.84 -19.92 14.24
C ALA A 391 -4.33 -19.92 14.54
N GLY A 392 -3.56 -19.21 13.74
CA GLY A 392 -2.13 -18.99 13.92
C GLY A 392 -1.70 -17.58 13.53
N GLU A 393 -0.52 -17.13 13.97
CA GLU A 393 0.08 -15.91 13.50
C GLU A 393 0.62 -16.12 12.08
N ILE A 394 0.28 -15.21 11.17
CA ILE A 394 0.77 -15.23 9.79
C ILE A 394 2.21 -14.73 9.80
N ILE A 395 3.14 -15.57 9.36
CA ILE A 395 4.54 -15.20 9.17
C ILE A 395 4.92 -15.31 7.70
N ILE A 396 5.85 -14.45 7.27
CA ILE A 396 6.19 -14.29 5.86
C ILE A 396 7.69 -14.28 5.69
N SER A 397 8.20 -15.14 4.80
CA SER A 397 9.56 -15.04 4.26
C SER A 397 9.46 -14.58 2.80
N SER A 398 9.97 -13.38 2.52
CA SER A 398 9.92 -12.75 1.20
C SER A 398 11.28 -12.15 0.84
N PRO A 399 12.27 -12.98 0.48
CA PRO A 399 13.63 -12.51 0.19
C PRO A 399 13.71 -11.59 -1.03
N ALA A 400 12.78 -11.73 -1.95
CA ALA A 400 12.70 -10.91 -3.15
C ALA A 400 12.20 -9.48 -2.88
N LYS A 401 11.31 -9.28 -1.88
CA LYS A 401 10.55 -8.05 -1.73
C LYS A 401 10.73 -7.35 -0.38
N SER A 402 11.54 -7.92 0.53
CA SER A 402 11.83 -7.37 1.86
C SER A 402 13.29 -6.99 2.01
N ALA A 403 13.56 -5.89 2.71
CA ALA A 403 14.90 -5.53 3.18
C ALA A 403 15.19 -6.10 4.59
N PHE A 404 14.25 -6.81 5.20
CA PHE A 404 14.34 -7.45 6.51
C PHE A 404 14.68 -6.50 7.68
N CYS A 405 14.39 -5.22 7.54
CA CYS A 405 14.66 -4.24 8.60
C CYS A 405 13.71 -3.03 8.53
N TYR A 406 13.72 -2.27 9.63
CA TYR A 406 13.22 -0.90 9.69
C TYR A 406 14.40 0.07 9.80
N PHE A 407 14.32 1.16 9.07
CA PHE A 407 15.34 2.21 9.09
C PHE A 407 15.46 2.82 10.49
N ASN A 408 16.68 3.00 10.98
CA ASN A 408 16.99 3.55 12.30
C ASN A 408 16.23 2.92 13.49
N ASN A 409 15.74 1.69 13.33
CA ASN A 409 14.96 1.02 14.39
C ASN A 409 15.35 -0.46 14.55
N PRO A 410 16.56 -0.74 15.10
CA PRO A 410 17.04 -2.10 15.29
C PRO A 410 16.19 -2.90 16.30
N GLU A 411 15.61 -2.24 17.31
CA GLU A 411 14.75 -2.87 18.30
C GLU A 411 13.47 -3.43 17.66
N MET A 412 12.75 -2.60 16.89
CA MET A 412 11.58 -3.04 16.14
C MET A 412 11.93 -4.08 15.08
N THR A 413 13.11 -3.94 14.44
CA THR A 413 13.60 -4.95 13.49
C THR A 413 13.75 -6.30 14.17
N ALA A 414 14.43 -6.36 15.32
CA ALA A 414 14.60 -7.60 16.08
C ALA A 414 13.26 -8.17 16.59
N GLN A 415 12.29 -7.28 16.92
CA GLN A 415 10.97 -7.69 17.37
C GLN A 415 10.11 -8.28 16.24
N LYS A 416 10.28 -7.82 15.00
CA LYS A 416 9.40 -8.20 13.88
C LYS A 416 10.02 -9.20 12.93
N PHE A 417 11.34 -9.21 12.82
CA PHE A 417 12.07 -10.14 11.94
C PHE A 417 12.84 -11.16 12.76
N TYR A 418 12.45 -12.41 12.66
CA TYR A 418 13.08 -13.52 13.36
C TYR A 418 13.39 -14.65 12.38
N LYS A 419 14.65 -15.10 12.34
CA LYS A 419 15.15 -16.18 11.46
C LYS A 419 14.78 -16.04 9.98
N GLY A 420 14.78 -14.80 9.44
CA GLY A 420 14.42 -14.52 8.04
C GLY A 420 12.91 -14.44 7.76
N TRP A 421 12.09 -14.44 8.80
CA TRP A 421 10.63 -14.31 8.73
C TRP A 421 10.16 -13.00 9.34
N LEU A 422 9.20 -12.36 8.68
CA LEU A 422 8.42 -11.27 9.25
C LEU A 422 7.26 -11.86 10.05
N TYR A 423 7.18 -11.56 11.33
CA TYR A 423 6.03 -11.83 12.19
C TYR A 423 5.07 -10.66 12.06
N THR A 424 4.02 -10.85 11.27
CA THR A 424 3.16 -9.74 10.83
C THR A 424 2.33 -9.17 11.97
N GLY A 425 2.00 -9.99 12.97
CA GLY A 425 0.98 -9.71 13.96
C GLY A 425 -0.45 -9.86 13.43
N ASP A 426 -0.62 -10.30 12.19
CA ASP A 426 -1.92 -10.72 11.66
C ASP A 426 -2.16 -12.18 12.04
N VAL A 427 -3.40 -12.51 12.38
CA VAL A 427 -3.85 -13.86 12.73
C VAL A 427 -4.80 -14.35 11.66
N GLY A 428 -4.69 -15.62 11.32
CA GLY A 428 -5.53 -16.25 10.31
C GLY A 428 -5.67 -17.74 10.51
N THR A 429 -6.37 -18.36 9.57
CA THR A 429 -6.46 -19.81 9.39
C THR A 429 -6.02 -20.16 7.98
N TRP A 430 -5.68 -21.40 7.72
CA TRP A 430 -5.41 -21.91 6.37
C TRP A 430 -6.00 -23.30 6.18
N ASP A 431 -6.40 -23.59 4.96
CA ASP A 431 -6.97 -24.90 4.62
C ASP A 431 -5.91 -25.85 4.02
N GLU A 432 -6.34 -27.07 3.71
CA GLU A 432 -5.50 -28.11 3.10
C GLU A 432 -4.90 -27.70 1.75
N ASN A 433 -5.52 -26.74 1.06
CA ASN A 433 -5.09 -26.18 -0.21
C ASN A 433 -4.25 -24.90 -0.06
N GLU A 434 -3.85 -24.56 1.18
CA GLU A 434 -3.05 -23.39 1.55
C GLU A 434 -3.74 -22.03 1.32
N PHE A 435 -5.07 -22.00 1.21
CA PHE A 435 -5.77 -20.73 1.21
C PHE A 435 -5.76 -20.12 2.60
N VAL A 436 -5.18 -18.92 2.69
CA VAL A 436 -5.09 -18.15 3.94
C VAL A 436 -6.34 -17.29 4.11
N THR A 437 -6.97 -17.37 5.26
CA THR A 437 -8.07 -16.46 5.65
C THR A 437 -7.62 -15.62 6.83
N VAL A 438 -7.52 -14.30 6.64
CA VAL A 438 -7.10 -13.37 7.70
C VAL A 438 -8.26 -13.14 8.66
N SER A 439 -8.06 -13.47 9.92
CA SER A 439 -9.08 -13.33 10.99
C SER A 439 -8.97 -12.01 11.76
N GLY A 440 -7.82 -11.33 11.71
CA GLY A 440 -7.62 -10.05 12.40
C GLY A 440 -6.17 -9.82 12.82
N ARG A 441 -6.00 -8.89 13.78
CA ARG A 441 -4.69 -8.56 14.36
C ARG A 441 -4.54 -9.24 15.71
N LYS A 442 -3.32 -9.73 16.03
CA LYS A 442 -2.97 -10.25 17.36
C LYS A 442 -3.23 -9.18 18.45
N ASP A 443 -2.88 -7.93 18.15
CA ASP A 443 -3.05 -6.78 19.06
C ASP A 443 -4.52 -6.31 19.21
N ASP A 444 -5.40 -6.72 18.30
CA ASP A 444 -6.83 -6.36 18.31
C ASP A 444 -7.71 -7.49 18.84
N MET A 445 -7.12 -8.66 19.09
CA MET A 445 -7.82 -9.82 19.65
C MET A 445 -8.38 -9.49 21.04
N ILE A 446 -9.65 -9.79 21.24
CA ILE A 446 -10.36 -9.58 22.50
C ILE A 446 -10.28 -10.87 23.31
N VAL A 447 -9.77 -10.79 24.53
CA VAL A 447 -9.73 -11.94 25.45
C VAL A 447 -10.87 -11.82 26.45
N SER A 448 -11.96 -12.55 26.22
CA SER A 448 -13.16 -12.51 27.04
C SER A 448 -13.39 -13.85 27.76
N ALA A 449 -13.29 -13.87 29.08
CA ALA A 449 -13.47 -15.06 29.92
C ALA A 449 -12.61 -16.28 29.48
N GLY A 450 -11.38 -16.01 28.95
CA GLY A 450 -10.46 -17.03 28.47
C GLY A 450 -10.64 -17.43 26.99
N GLU A 451 -11.63 -16.86 26.30
CA GLU A 451 -11.87 -17.10 24.88
C GLU A 451 -11.28 -15.99 24.02
N ASN A 452 -10.59 -16.37 22.93
CA ASN A 452 -10.04 -15.46 21.94
C ASN A 452 -11.11 -15.08 20.92
N ILE A 453 -11.44 -13.80 20.83
CA ILE A 453 -12.46 -13.27 19.93
C ILE A 453 -11.80 -12.29 18.95
N TYR A 454 -11.98 -12.52 17.67
CA TYR A 454 -11.47 -11.63 16.63
C TYR A 454 -12.55 -10.65 16.18
N PRO A 455 -12.33 -9.34 16.33
CA PRO A 455 -13.29 -8.29 15.95
C PRO A 455 -13.88 -8.48 14.56
N THR A 456 -13.03 -8.81 13.58
CA THR A 456 -13.42 -8.94 12.17
C THR A 456 -14.49 -10.00 11.90
N GLN A 457 -14.57 -11.05 12.72
CA GLN A 457 -15.62 -12.08 12.61
C GLN A 457 -17.00 -11.52 12.95
N ILE A 458 -17.04 -10.62 13.92
CA ILE A 458 -18.30 -10.00 14.36
C ILE A 458 -18.66 -8.85 13.41
N GLU A 459 -17.66 -8.07 12.98
CA GLU A 459 -17.81 -7.02 11.98
C GLU A 459 -18.36 -7.57 10.66
N ALA A 460 -17.86 -8.72 10.20
CA ALA A 460 -18.38 -9.37 9.00
C ALA A 460 -19.89 -9.65 9.12
N VAL A 461 -20.34 -10.18 10.24
CA VAL A 461 -21.77 -10.46 10.48
C VAL A 461 -22.58 -9.16 10.57
N LEU A 462 -22.10 -8.16 11.30
CA LEU A 462 -22.80 -6.88 11.42
C LEU A 462 -22.92 -6.15 10.07
N ASN A 463 -21.88 -6.20 9.25
CA ASN A 463 -21.85 -5.56 7.94
C ASN A 463 -22.77 -6.24 6.90
N GLU A 464 -23.20 -7.49 7.13
CA GLU A 464 -24.23 -8.17 6.31
C GLU A 464 -25.67 -7.63 6.61
N HIS A 465 -25.86 -6.93 7.72
CA HIS A 465 -27.17 -6.40 8.06
C HIS A 465 -27.56 -5.27 7.10
N PRO A 466 -28.78 -5.28 6.47
CA PRO A 466 -29.17 -4.36 5.41
C PRO A 466 -29.17 -2.87 5.79
N LYS A 467 -29.27 -2.57 7.09
CA LYS A 467 -29.28 -1.19 7.62
C LYS A 467 -27.93 -0.77 8.20
N VAL A 468 -26.88 -1.58 8.07
CA VAL A 468 -25.53 -1.24 8.51
C VAL A 468 -24.71 -0.75 7.33
N ALA A 469 -24.11 0.42 7.45
CA ALA A 469 -23.16 0.95 6.48
C ALA A 469 -21.76 0.43 6.74
N GLU A 470 -21.38 0.37 8.03
CA GLU A 470 -20.07 -0.08 8.49
C GLU A 470 -20.12 -0.40 9.99
N SER A 471 -19.26 -1.31 10.45
CA SER A 471 -19.10 -1.61 11.86
C SER A 471 -17.65 -1.74 12.28
N ALA A 472 -17.38 -1.50 13.56
CA ALA A 472 -16.11 -1.74 14.24
C ALA A 472 -16.36 -2.41 15.58
N VAL A 473 -15.54 -3.40 15.90
CA VAL A 473 -15.65 -4.15 17.15
C VAL A 473 -14.35 -4.03 17.94
N ILE A 474 -14.47 -3.76 19.25
CA ILE A 474 -13.32 -3.67 20.16
C ILE A 474 -13.59 -4.40 21.46
N GLY A 475 -12.50 -4.76 22.16
CA GLY A 475 -12.55 -5.16 23.56
C GLY A 475 -12.58 -3.93 24.46
N ILE A 476 -13.48 -3.95 25.43
CA ILE A 476 -13.51 -2.97 26.52
C ILE A 476 -13.31 -3.68 27.86
N PRO A 477 -12.59 -3.07 28.82
CA PRO A 477 -12.30 -3.71 30.10
C PRO A 477 -13.55 -4.13 30.88
N ASP A 478 -13.57 -5.36 31.40
CA ASP A 478 -14.60 -5.88 32.25
C ASP A 478 -14.00 -6.57 33.49
N LYS A 479 -14.56 -6.31 34.69
CA LYS A 479 -14.02 -6.79 35.95
C LYS A 479 -14.07 -8.32 36.12
N LEU A 480 -15.01 -8.99 35.46
CA LEU A 480 -15.24 -10.43 35.61
C LEU A 480 -14.65 -11.23 34.44
N ARG A 481 -14.60 -10.65 33.26
CA ARG A 481 -14.25 -11.34 32.00
C ARG A 481 -12.92 -10.93 31.41
N GLY A 482 -12.23 -9.97 32.04
CA GLY A 482 -11.05 -9.32 31.45
C GLY A 482 -11.49 -8.27 30.45
N GLU A 483 -12.08 -8.70 29.33
CA GLU A 483 -12.69 -7.83 28.34
C GLU A 483 -14.09 -8.32 27.97
N VAL A 484 -14.93 -7.41 27.46
CA VAL A 484 -16.17 -7.71 26.77
C VAL A 484 -16.21 -7.06 25.41
N VAL A 485 -16.95 -7.66 24.50
CA VAL A 485 -17.09 -7.21 23.12
C VAL A 485 -18.02 -5.99 23.06
N ALA A 486 -17.54 -4.90 22.47
CA ALA A 486 -18.32 -3.71 22.18
C ALA A 486 -18.33 -3.45 20.65
N ALA A 487 -19.52 -3.30 20.08
CA ALA A 487 -19.73 -3.01 18.67
C ALA A 487 -20.11 -1.55 18.45
N TYR A 488 -19.42 -0.88 17.52
CA TYR A 488 -19.70 0.47 17.05
C TYR A 488 -20.20 0.39 15.63
N VAL A 489 -21.38 0.92 15.34
CA VAL A 489 -22.07 0.71 14.07
C VAL A 489 -22.50 2.04 13.47
N VAL A 490 -22.13 2.27 12.22
CA VAL A 490 -22.62 3.38 11.38
C VAL A 490 -23.85 2.88 10.62
N PRO A 491 -25.02 3.48 10.81
CA PRO A 491 -26.23 3.06 10.13
C PRO A 491 -26.25 3.55 8.67
N SER A 492 -26.81 2.76 7.76
CA SER A 492 -27.23 3.17 6.42
C SER A 492 -28.69 3.63 6.38
N ASP A 493 -29.43 3.41 7.48
CA ASP A 493 -30.83 3.74 7.67
C ASP A 493 -31.04 4.21 9.11
N ASP A 494 -31.58 5.40 9.30
CA ASP A 494 -31.80 6.04 10.61
C ASP A 494 -32.77 5.25 11.51
N SER A 495 -33.51 4.29 10.97
CA SER A 495 -34.42 3.41 11.74
C SER A 495 -33.69 2.25 12.44
N LEU A 496 -32.37 2.07 12.22
CA LEU A 496 -31.59 1.01 12.86
C LEU A 496 -31.60 1.19 14.39
N SER A 497 -31.89 0.12 15.12
CA SER A 497 -31.89 0.14 16.57
C SER A 497 -30.88 -0.85 17.16
N VAL A 498 -30.43 -0.57 18.38
CA VAL A 498 -29.56 -1.48 19.15
C VAL A 498 -30.22 -2.85 19.38
N ALA A 499 -31.55 -2.86 19.58
CA ALA A 499 -32.31 -4.10 19.76
C ALA A 499 -32.27 -5.00 18.53
N GLU A 500 -32.39 -4.38 17.35
CA GLU A 500 -32.31 -5.06 16.05
C GLU A 500 -30.90 -5.66 15.79
N LEU A 501 -29.84 -4.91 16.07
CA LEU A 501 -28.46 -5.38 15.97
C LEU A 501 -28.18 -6.56 16.91
N LYS A 502 -28.68 -6.47 18.15
CA LYS A 502 -28.53 -7.52 19.14
C LYS A 502 -29.25 -8.81 18.72
N ASP A 503 -30.47 -8.68 18.27
CA ASP A 503 -31.26 -9.79 17.74
C ASP A 503 -30.60 -10.44 16.52
N TYR A 504 -30.08 -9.65 15.61
CA TYR A 504 -29.36 -10.10 14.42
C TYR A 504 -28.11 -10.92 14.78
N CYS A 505 -27.26 -10.42 15.69
CA CYS A 505 -26.08 -11.17 16.14
C CYS A 505 -26.44 -12.48 16.87
N MET A 506 -27.50 -12.46 17.68
CA MET A 506 -27.94 -13.63 18.44
C MET A 506 -28.49 -14.74 17.54
N HIS A 507 -29.08 -14.41 16.41
CA HIS A 507 -29.66 -15.39 15.49
C HIS A 507 -28.70 -15.75 14.32
N SER A 508 -27.52 -15.11 14.24
CA SER A 508 -26.52 -15.46 13.24
C SER A 508 -25.91 -16.84 13.51
N PRO A 509 -25.96 -17.76 12.54
CA PRO A 509 -25.31 -19.07 12.67
C PRO A 509 -23.77 -18.97 12.68
N MET A 510 -23.22 -17.79 12.31
CA MET A 510 -21.78 -17.54 12.22
C MET A 510 -21.18 -17.07 13.53
N LEU A 511 -21.99 -16.75 14.55
CA LEU A 511 -21.53 -16.25 15.86
C LEU A 511 -21.96 -17.14 17.00
N SER A 512 -20.99 -17.75 17.67
CA SER A 512 -21.22 -18.41 18.97
C SER A 512 -21.58 -17.39 20.05
N SER A 513 -22.34 -17.78 21.06
CA SER A 513 -22.87 -16.88 22.09
C SER A 513 -21.82 -16.09 22.88
N TYR A 514 -20.60 -16.61 23.02
CA TYR A 514 -19.51 -15.92 23.70
C TYR A 514 -18.93 -14.74 22.86
N LYS A 515 -19.16 -14.73 21.53
CA LYS A 515 -18.77 -13.66 20.61
C LYS A 515 -19.79 -12.53 20.51
N TRP A 516 -20.98 -12.70 21.03
CA TRP A 516 -22.01 -11.67 20.91
C TRP A 516 -21.57 -10.38 21.63
N PRO A 517 -21.65 -9.21 20.95
CA PRO A 517 -21.36 -7.96 21.62
C PRO A 517 -22.22 -7.73 22.85
N ARG A 518 -21.61 -7.27 23.92
CA ARG A 518 -22.28 -6.89 25.15
C ARG A 518 -22.78 -5.46 25.12
N GLU A 519 -22.05 -4.62 24.35
CA GLU A 519 -22.39 -3.24 24.15
C GLU A 519 -22.50 -2.94 22.65
N TYR A 520 -23.47 -2.10 22.29
CA TYR A 520 -23.72 -1.64 20.93
C TYR A 520 -23.85 -0.12 20.94
N HIS A 521 -23.06 0.56 20.10
CA HIS A 521 -23.03 1.99 19.96
C HIS A 521 -23.36 2.37 18.51
N ILE A 522 -24.45 3.09 18.27
CA ILE A 522 -24.75 3.66 16.97
C ILE A 522 -24.02 4.99 16.89
N VAL A 523 -23.14 5.15 15.90
CA VAL A 523 -22.27 6.31 15.71
C VAL A 523 -22.42 6.89 14.30
N ASN A 524 -22.07 8.17 14.14
CA ASN A 524 -22.17 8.83 12.83
C ASN A 524 -21.03 8.44 11.89
N GLU A 525 -19.85 8.17 12.45
CA GLU A 525 -18.65 7.81 11.70
C GLU A 525 -17.70 6.94 12.52
N LEU A 526 -16.85 6.18 11.84
CA LEU A 526 -15.76 5.39 12.43
C LEU A 526 -14.41 6.00 12.06
N PRO A 527 -13.38 5.88 12.93
CA PRO A 527 -12.06 6.40 12.65
C PRO A 527 -11.32 5.53 11.63
N HIS A 528 -10.87 6.12 10.52
CA HIS A 528 -10.12 5.46 9.45
C HIS A 528 -8.74 6.04 9.25
N THR A 529 -7.83 5.18 8.75
CA THR A 529 -6.57 5.63 8.18
C THR A 529 -6.82 6.35 6.85
N ALA A 530 -5.80 7.01 6.34
CA ALA A 530 -5.82 7.63 5.03
C ALA A 530 -6.14 6.68 3.86
N THR A 531 -5.92 5.38 4.05
CA THR A 531 -6.25 4.32 3.09
C THR A 531 -7.64 3.73 3.27
N GLY A 532 -8.44 4.25 4.21
CA GLY A 532 -9.76 3.71 4.52
C GLY A 532 -9.72 2.49 5.46
N LYS A 533 -8.57 2.15 6.06
CA LYS A 533 -8.49 1.08 7.04
C LYS A 533 -8.98 1.56 8.40
N LEU A 534 -9.85 0.78 9.02
CA LEU A 534 -10.41 1.06 10.35
C LEU A 534 -9.31 1.14 11.44
N MET A 535 -9.41 2.11 12.34
CA MET A 535 -8.46 2.34 13.43
C MET A 535 -9.03 1.91 14.77
N HIS A 536 -9.08 0.61 15.05
CA HIS A 536 -9.58 0.05 16.31
C HIS A 536 -8.92 0.66 17.55
N TYR A 537 -7.63 0.96 17.50
CA TYR A 537 -6.91 1.57 18.63
C TYR A 537 -7.47 2.94 19.02
N LYS A 538 -7.94 3.75 18.06
CA LYS A 538 -8.58 5.04 18.37
C LYS A 538 -9.92 4.86 19.04
N LEU A 539 -10.70 3.87 18.63
CA LEU A 539 -11.96 3.53 19.31
C LEU A 539 -11.70 3.07 20.74
N ARG A 540 -10.70 2.21 20.98
CA ARG A 540 -10.28 1.80 22.33
C ARG A 540 -9.89 2.99 23.21
N GLN A 541 -9.13 3.95 22.67
CA GLN A 541 -8.79 5.18 23.40
C GLN A 541 -9.99 6.06 23.72
N GLN A 542 -11.01 6.09 22.87
CA GLN A 542 -12.25 6.83 23.12
C GLN A 542 -13.13 6.14 24.16
N ALA A 543 -13.20 4.82 24.14
CA ALA A 543 -13.97 4.02 25.09
C ALA A 543 -13.38 4.01 26.51
N GLN A 544 -12.11 4.34 26.69
CA GLN A 544 -11.42 4.43 27.97
C GLN A 544 -11.52 5.83 28.63
N LYS A 545 -12.07 6.82 27.93
CA LYS A 545 -12.32 8.17 28.45
C LYS A 545 -13.72 8.31 29.00
#